data_02a7c96e476c0afdd050e1c16b75b63b
#
_entry.id   02a7c96e476c0afdd050e1c16b75b63b
#
_cell.length_a   1.000
_cell.length_b   1.000
_cell.length_c   1.000
_cell.angle_alpha   90.00
_cell.angle_beta   90.00
_cell.angle_gamma   90.00
#
_symmetry.space_group_name_H-M   'P 1'
#
loop_
_entity.id
_entity.type
_entity.pdbx_description
1 polymer ?
#
loop_
_entity_poly.entity_id
_entity_poly.type
_entity_poly.pdbx_seq_one_letter_code
_entity_poly.pdbx_strand_id
1 'polypeptide(L)'
;MTVLSACRRIGLAMCLSASLAACGGLFHSNARPEQVYVLRSAPIPVDPAAPPVGASLRVTRPTANPGLDSPQIILVESDRRMSFFTASRWAAPASNMLEMLAVEKLRASGTWQSVADSTSAFPSDYVLQTTIRRFEADYTGGETTPEVHVVIDCLVEKREGREVVANFLATGTAQATANRMSVVVPAFEAATNAALDSMAAKTAEAVRNSLAHKAAQ
;
A
#
# COMPACT_ATOMS: atom_id res chain seq x y z
N MET A 1 28.69 0.23 72.54
CA MET A 1 28.92 -0.32 71.21
C MET A 1 27.64 -0.54 70.38
N THR A 2 26.46 -0.16 70.86
CA THR A 2 25.15 -0.45 70.26
C THR A 2 24.61 0.68 69.34
N VAL A 3 25.01 1.93 69.49
CA VAL A 3 24.51 3.07 68.74
C VAL A 3 25.13 3.18 67.34
N LEU A 4 26.40 2.82 67.17
CA LEU A 4 27.10 2.87 65.88
C LEU A 4 26.56 1.82 64.87
N SER A 5 26.06 0.68 65.33
CA SER A 5 25.50 -0.36 64.48
C SER A 5 24.09 -0.04 63.97
N ALA A 6 23.33 0.75 64.73
CA ALA A 6 22.00 1.19 64.32
C ALA A 6 22.06 2.27 63.23
N CYS A 7 22.92 3.26 63.33
CA CYS A 7 23.13 4.27 62.27
C CYS A 7 23.64 3.68 60.93
N ARG A 8 24.48 2.65 60.98
CA ARG A 8 25.00 1.98 59.78
C ARG A 8 23.91 1.16 59.03
N ARG A 9 22.97 0.59 59.78
CA ARG A 9 21.84 -0.17 59.20
C ARG A 9 20.76 0.75 58.59
N ILE A 10 20.52 1.91 59.19
CA ILE A 10 19.57 2.91 58.71
C ILE A 10 20.12 3.59 57.41
N GLY A 11 21.44 3.91 57.41
CA GLY A 11 22.08 4.47 56.21
C GLY A 11 22.09 3.49 55.04
N LEU A 12 22.30 2.19 55.27
CA LEU A 12 22.28 1.17 54.21
C LEU A 12 20.85 0.96 53.62
N ALA A 13 19.84 1.00 54.47
CA ALA A 13 18.43 0.87 54.04
C ALA A 13 17.96 2.09 53.23
N MET A 14 18.44 3.30 53.58
CA MET A 14 18.08 4.53 52.89
C MET A 14 18.77 4.66 51.50
N CYS A 15 20.00 4.13 51.34
CA CYS A 15 20.67 4.04 50.03
C CYS A 15 20.02 2.99 49.10
N LEU A 16 19.46 1.89 49.65
CA LEU A 16 18.83 0.84 48.86
C LEU A 16 17.46 1.29 48.30
N SER A 17 16.71 2.11 49.07
CA SER A 17 15.44 2.66 48.60
C SER A 17 15.58 3.77 47.54
N ALA A 18 16.67 4.52 47.55
CA ALA A 18 16.94 5.54 46.53
C ALA A 18 17.28 4.95 45.15
N SER A 19 17.83 3.73 45.13
CA SER A 19 18.18 3.05 43.85
C SER A 19 16.98 2.50 43.10
N LEU A 20 15.85 2.23 43.77
CA LEU A 20 14.64 1.74 43.10
C LEU A 20 13.81 2.85 42.44
N ALA A 21 13.98 4.10 42.86
CA ALA A 21 13.27 5.24 42.29
C ALA A 21 13.90 5.72 40.93
N ALA A 22 15.14 5.34 40.64
CA ALA A 22 15.84 5.74 39.42
C ALA A 22 15.44 4.93 38.16
N CYS A 23 14.80 3.76 38.31
CA CYS A 23 14.40 2.92 37.17
C CYS A 23 13.08 3.31 36.52
N GLY A 24 12.28 4.19 37.10
CA GLY A 24 10.98 4.59 36.55
C GLY A 24 11.03 5.52 35.32
N GLY A 25 12.16 6.19 35.09
CA GLY A 25 12.32 7.19 34.00
C GLY A 25 12.80 6.63 32.67
N LEU A 26 13.31 5.39 32.62
CA LEU A 26 13.92 4.81 31.43
C LEU A 26 12.89 4.24 30.41
N PHE A 27 11.62 4.12 30.78
CA PHE A 27 10.59 3.54 29.90
C PHE A 27 9.60 4.58 29.34
N HIS A 28 9.79 5.87 29.59
CA HIS A 28 9.00 6.91 28.94
C HIS A 28 9.70 7.32 27.64
N SER A 29 9.31 6.66 26.54
CA SER A 29 9.63 7.15 25.21
C SER A 29 8.85 8.44 24.95
N ASN A 30 9.54 9.56 24.78
CA ASN A 30 8.97 10.83 24.30
C ASN A 30 8.70 10.79 22.79
N ALA A 31 8.78 9.62 22.15
CA ALA A 31 8.44 9.46 20.74
C ALA A 31 6.94 9.79 20.55
N ARG A 32 6.66 10.62 19.54
CA ARG A 32 5.26 10.88 19.16
C ARG A 32 4.58 9.56 18.81
N PRO A 33 3.33 9.32 19.25
CA PRO A 33 2.58 8.14 18.86
C PRO A 33 2.56 8.00 17.32
N GLU A 34 2.84 6.80 16.83
CA GLU A 34 2.81 6.50 15.42
C GLU A 34 1.37 6.58 14.89
N GLN A 35 1.16 7.32 13.82
CA GLN A 35 -0.14 7.45 13.16
C GLN A 35 -0.26 6.40 12.06
N VAL A 36 -1.36 5.65 12.08
CA VAL A 36 -1.66 4.62 11.09
C VAL A 36 -2.68 5.15 10.10
N TYR A 37 -2.35 5.09 8.82
CA TYR A 37 -3.20 5.57 7.73
C TYR A 37 -3.72 4.41 6.89
N VAL A 38 -4.90 4.61 6.29
CA VAL A 38 -5.55 3.68 5.38
C VAL A 38 -5.88 4.41 4.08
N LEU A 39 -5.86 3.69 2.97
CA LEU A 39 -6.38 4.16 1.68
C LEU A 39 -7.72 3.50 1.41
N ARG A 40 -8.58 4.18 0.68
CA ARG A 40 -9.90 3.69 0.29
C ARG A 40 -10.06 3.71 -1.22
N SER A 41 -10.74 2.68 -1.73
CA SER A 41 -11.14 2.65 -3.13
C SER A 41 -12.29 3.63 -3.36
N ALA A 42 -12.12 4.53 -4.33
CA ALA A 42 -13.23 5.30 -4.84
C ALA A 42 -14.10 4.40 -5.74
N PRO A 43 -15.43 4.53 -5.72
CA PRO A 43 -16.30 3.80 -6.63
C PRO A 43 -15.92 4.11 -8.09
N ILE A 44 -15.84 3.07 -8.94
CA ILE A 44 -15.80 3.26 -10.38
C ILE A 44 -17.24 3.61 -10.81
N PRO A 45 -17.46 4.67 -11.59
CA PRO A 45 -18.73 4.85 -12.25
C PRO A 45 -18.99 3.61 -13.14
N VAL A 46 -19.99 2.83 -12.78
CA VAL A 46 -20.41 1.69 -13.62
C VAL A 46 -21.03 2.29 -14.87
N ASP A 47 -20.41 2.05 -16.03
CA ASP A 47 -21.05 2.36 -17.31
C ASP A 47 -22.06 1.25 -17.62
N PRO A 48 -23.36 1.50 -17.50
CA PRO A 48 -24.38 0.48 -17.76
C PRO A 48 -24.42 0.05 -19.24
N ALA A 49 -23.79 0.81 -20.14
CA ALA A 49 -23.69 0.47 -21.55
C ALA A 49 -22.43 -0.38 -21.85
N ALA A 50 -21.47 -0.48 -20.93
CA ALA A 50 -20.29 -1.30 -21.14
C ALA A 50 -20.65 -2.79 -21.07
N PRO A 51 -20.39 -3.59 -22.11
CA PRO A 51 -20.71 -4.99 -22.10
C PRO A 51 -19.87 -5.70 -21.02
N PRO A 52 -20.47 -6.67 -20.26
CA PRO A 52 -19.71 -7.47 -19.32
C PRO A 52 -18.62 -8.25 -20.04
N VAL A 53 -17.50 -8.47 -19.37
CA VAL A 53 -16.37 -9.23 -19.94
C VAL A 53 -16.76 -10.72 -20.12
N GLY A 54 -17.67 -11.22 -19.28
CA GLY A 54 -18.13 -12.63 -19.35
C GLY A 54 -17.07 -13.66 -18.97
N ALA A 55 -16.03 -13.24 -18.24
CA ALA A 55 -14.95 -14.10 -17.77
C ALA A 55 -14.63 -13.84 -16.29
N SER A 56 -14.01 -14.79 -15.64
CA SER A 56 -13.53 -14.70 -14.28
C SER A 56 -12.07 -14.25 -14.25
N LEU A 57 -11.74 -13.39 -13.27
CA LEU A 57 -10.41 -12.83 -13.08
C LEU A 57 -9.87 -13.18 -11.69
N ARG A 58 -8.61 -13.57 -11.60
CA ARG A 58 -7.86 -13.66 -10.36
C ARG A 58 -6.83 -12.52 -10.31
N VAL A 59 -6.81 -11.78 -9.22
CA VAL A 59 -5.74 -10.83 -8.90
C VAL A 59 -4.75 -11.55 -7.99
N THR A 60 -3.49 -11.63 -8.39
CA THR A 60 -2.43 -12.14 -7.52
C THR A 60 -1.97 -11.04 -6.58
N ARG A 61 -1.37 -11.44 -5.44
CA ARG A 61 -0.71 -10.46 -4.60
C ARG A 61 0.37 -9.73 -5.40
N PRO A 62 0.38 -8.40 -5.42
CA PRO A 62 1.43 -7.65 -6.07
C PRO A 62 2.82 -7.99 -5.54
N THR A 63 3.79 -8.14 -6.42
CA THR A 63 5.20 -8.00 -6.07
C THR A 63 5.57 -6.51 -6.03
N ALA A 64 6.74 -6.17 -5.52
CA ALA A 64 7.18 -4.78 -5.47
C ALA A 64 8.67 -4.66 -5.76
N ASN A 65 9.09 -3.54 -6.33
CA ASN A 65 10.50 -3.20 -6.41
C ASN A 65 11.12 -3.13 -5.00
N PRO A 66 12.42 -3.41 -4.86
CA PRO A 66 13.09 -3.37 -3.57
C PRO A 66 12.80 -2.10 -2.78
N GLY A 67 12.46 -2.25 -1.50
CA GLY A 67 12.16 -1.14 -0.59
C GLY A 67 10.70 -0.66 -0.60
N LEU A 68 9.89 -1.03 -1.60
CA LEU A 68 8.50 -0.54 -1.70
C LEU A 68 7.49 -1.38 -0.92
N ASP A 69 7.76 -2.67 -0.67
CA ASP A 69 6.84 -3.54 0.08
C ASP A 69 7.03 -3.39 1.59
N SER A 70 6.61 -2.27 2.10
CA SER A 70 6.73 -1.87 3.50
C SER A 70 5.44 -1.18 3.96
N PRO A 71 5.11 -1.21 5.26
CA PRO A 71 4.06 -0.37 5.81
C PRO A 71 4.49 1.10 5.97
N GLN A 72 5.74 1.45 5.71
CA GLN A 72 6.20 2.83 5.81
C GLN A 72 5.70 3.68 4.65
N ILE A 73 5.36 4.94 4.92
CA ILE A 73 4.97 5.88 3.88
C ILE A 73 6.24 6.46 3.29
N ILE A 74 6.53 6.04 2.06
CA ILE A 74 7.79 6.32 1.38
C ILE A 74 7.77 7.72 0.78
N LEU A 75 8.90 8.39 0.90
CA LEU A 75 9.20 9.61 0.15
C LEU A 75 10.57 9.49 -0.53
N VAL A 76 10.72 10.18 -1.66
CA VAL A 76 11.99 10.31 -2.38
C VAL A 76 12.42 11.78 -2.33
N GLU A 77 13.57 12.02 -1.73
CA GLU A 77 14.12 13.35 -1.56
C GLU A 77 14.72 13.90 -2.88
N SER A 78 14.99 15.19 -2.92
CA SER A 78 15.54 15.87 -4.12
C SER A 78 16.86 15.28 -4.60
N ASP A 79 17.67 14.71 -3.70
CA ASP A 79 18.91 13.99 -4.00
C ASP A 79 18.70 12.50 -4.36
N ARG A 80 17.45 12.08 -4.56
CA ARG A 80 17.00 10.71 -4.86
C ARG A 80 17.17 9.70 -3.74
N ARG A 81 17.39 10.13 -2.51
CA ARG A 81 17.36 9.24 -1.35
C ARG A 81 15.93 8.82 -1.04
N MET A 82 15.73 7.53 -0.85
CA MET A 82 14.50 7.00 -0.28
C MET A 82 14.49 7.23 1.23
N SER A 83 13.44 7.80 1.75
CA SER A 83 13.20 8.05 3.16
C SER A 83 11.74 7.77 3.52
N PHE A 84 11.33 8.04 4.76
CA PHE A 84 10.00 7.74 5.25
C PHE A 84 9.44 8.90 6.05
N PHE A 85 8.12 9.10 6.01
CA PHE A 85 7.45 10.05 6.87
C PHE A 85 7.52 9.58 8.33
N THR A 86 8.14 10.41 9.18
CA THR A 86 8.33 10.10 10.61
C THR A 86 6.98 9.93 11.32
N ALA A 87 6.91 8.97 12.24
CA ALA A 87 5.74 8.65 13.06
C ALA A 87 4.45 8.44 12.23
N SER A 88 4.59 7.93 11.01
CA SER A 88 3.46 7.72 10.09
C SER A 88 3.68 6.44 9.29
N ARG A 89 2.65 5.61 9.18
CA ARG A 89 2.72 4.38 8.39
C ARG A 89 1.36 3.99 7.84
N TRP A 90 1.37 3.13 6.85
CA TRP A 90 0.20 2.42 6.37
C TRP A 90 -0.25 1.35 7.36
N ALA A 91 -1.53 0.98 7.30
CA ALA A 91 -2.09 -0.12 8.10
C ALA A 91 -1.50 -1.50 7.75
N ALA A 92 -1.00 -1.66 6.53
CA ALA A 92 -0.39 -2.90 6.02
C ALA A 92 0.70 -2.57 4.97
N PRO A 93 1.56 -3.54 4.59
CA PRO A 93 2.46 -3.40 3.45
C PRO A 93 1.73 -3.02 2.16
N ALA A 94 2.42 -2.30 1.27
CA ALA A 94 1.84 -1.78 0.03
C ALA A 94 1.22 -2.89 -0.84
N SER A 95 1.86 -4.05 -0.94
CA SER A 95 1.33 -5.20 -1.70
C SER A 95 -0.04 -5.66 -1.20
N ASN A 96 -0.22 -5.74 0.12
CA ASN A 96 -1.49 -6.15 0.73
C ASN A 96 -2.59 -5.11 0.49
N MET A 97 -2.27 -3.83 0.67
CA MET A 97 -3.24 -2.75 0.47
C MET A 97 -3.68 -2.67 -1.00
N LEU A 98 -2.73 -2.70 -1.93
CA LEU A 98 -3.03 -2.58 -3.35
C LEU A 98 -3.77 -3.82 -3.89
N GLU A 99 -3.48 -5.04 -3.41
CA GLU A 99 -4.29 -6.22 -3.74
C GLU A 99 -5.75 -6.02 -3.31
N MET A 100 -5.96 -5.65 -2.05
CA MET A 100 -7.31 -5.44 -1.50
C MET A 100 -8.09 -4.38 -2.30
N LEU A 101 -7.47 -3.21 -2.54
CA LEU A 101 -8.09 -2.12 -3.28
C LEU A 101 -8.36 -2.48 -4.75
N ALA A 102 -7.44 -3.22 -5.41
CA ALA A 102 -7.61 -3.71 -6.77
C ALA A 102 -8.80 -4.69 -6.89
N VAL A 103 -8.88 -5.66 -5.98
CA VAL A 103 -9.99 -6.63 -5.94
C VAL A 103 -11.31 -5.93 -5.66
N GLU A 104 -11.36 -5.02 -4.68
CA GLU A 104 -12.55 -4.22 -4.37
C GLU A 104 -13.03 -3.43 -5.60
N LYS A 105 -12.11 -2.74 -6.27
CA LYS A 105 -12.39 -1.93 -7.46
C LYS A 105 -12.91 -2.76 -8.62
N LEU A 106 -12.25 -3.87 -8.92
CA LEU A 106 -12.64 -4.78 -9.99
C LEU A 106 -14.01 -5.44 -9.73
N ARG A 107 -14.31 -5.79 -8.46
CA ARG A 107 -15.64 -6.29 -8.06
C ARG A 107 -16.72 -5.23 -8.21
N ALA A 108 -16.44 -4.02 -7.73
CA ALA A 108 -17.38 -2.89 -7.79
C ALA A 108 -17.70 -2.46 -9.22
N SER A 109 -16.82 -2.71 -10.19
CA SER A 109 -17.07 -2.39 -11.60
C SER A 109 -18.24 -3.17 -12.21
N GLY A 110 -18.64 -4.31 -11.64
CA GLY A 110 -19.69 -5.17 -12.20
C GLY A 110 -19.36 -5.76 -13.58
N THR A 111 -18.16 -5.56 -14.07
CA THR A 111 -17.72 -5.94 -15.42
C THR A 111 -17.40 -7.43 -15.53
N TRP A 112 -16.96 -8.05 -14.43
CA TRP A 112 -16.46 -9.42 -14.39
C TRP A 112 -17.53 -10.41 -13.94
N GLN A 113 -17.49 -11.63 -14.45
CA GLN A 113 -18.32 -12.73 -13.94
C GLN A 113 -17.99 -13.01 -12.46
N SER A 114 -16.70 -13.01 -12.12
CA SER A 114 -16.22 -13.07 -10.74
C SER A 114 -14.80 -12.49 -10.66
N VAL A 115 -14.45 -11.95 -9.49
CA VAL A 115 -13.08 -11.50 -9.18
C VAL A 115 -12.62 -12.16 -7.89
N ALA A 116 -11.54 -12.91 -7.98
CA ALA A 116 -10.90 -13.62 -6.89
C ALA A 116 -9.59 -12.92 -6.47
N ASP A 117 -9.27 -12.94 -5.19
CA ASP A 117 -7.96 -12.55 -4.66
C ASP A 117 -6.94 -13.70 -4.72
N SER A 118 -5.72 -13.43 -4.25
CA SER A 118 -4.62 -14.42 -4.24
C SER A 118 -4.91 -15.64 -3.37
N THR A 119 -5.78 -15.53 -2.36
CA THR A 119 -6.07 -16.59 -1.40
C THR A 119 -7.18 -17.54 -1.87
N SER A 120 -7.94 -17.15 -2.89
CA SER A 120 -9.05 -17.94 -3.41
C SER A 120 -8.58 -19.25 -4.04
N ALA A 121 -9.25 -20.36 -3.70
CA ALA A 121 -9.00 -21.67 -4.30
C ALA A 121 -9.73 -21.88 -5.65
N PHE A 122 -10.72 -21.03 -5.98
CA PHE A 122 -11.53 -21.21 -7.19
C PHE A 122 -10.72 -20.94 -8.46
N PRO A 123 -10.90 -21.72 -9.52
CA PRO A 123 -10.27 -21.45 -10.80
C PRO A 123 -10.79 -20.13 -11.39
N SER A 124 -9.95 -19.48 -12.18
CA SER A 124 -10.30 -18.28 -12.94
C SER A 124 -9.86 -18.45 -14.39
N ASP A 125 -10.52 -17.77 -15.32
CA ASP A 125 -10.17 -17.82 -16.75
C ASP A 125 -8.91 -17.00 -17.03
N TYR A 126 -8.76 -15.88 -16.35
CA TYR A 126 -7.63 -14.96 -16.47
C TYR A 126 -6.98 -14.69 -15.12
N VAL A 127 -5.70 -14.31 -15.18
CA VAL A 127 -4.90 -13.91 -14.03
C VAL A 127 -4.30 -12.54 -14.31
N LEU A 128 -4.48 -11.62 -13.37
CA LEU A 128 -3.79 -10.32 -13.34
C LEU A 128 -2.65 -10.41 -12.34
N GLN A 129 -1.43 -10.38 -12.85
CA GLN A 129 -0.22 -10.26 -12.04
C GLN A 129 0.23 -8.80 -12.05
N THR A 130 0.67 -8.30 -10.91
CA THR A 130 1.07 -6.91 -10.78
C THR A 130 2.39 -6.76 -10.03
N THR A 131 3.15 -5.74 -10.42
CA THR A 131 4.38 -5.33 -9.75
C THR A 131 4.34 -3.83 -9.45
N ILE A 132 4.50 -3.48 -8.19
CA ILE A 132 4.57 -2.08 -7.75
C ILE A 132 5.93 -1.53 -8.17
N ARG A 133 5.95 -0.58 -9.11
CA ARG A 133 7.15 0.10 -9.60
C ARG A 133 7.44 1.37 -8.82
N ARG A 134 6.40 2.13 -8.49
CA ARG A 134 6.46 3.35 -7.67
C ARG A 134 5.24 3.42 -6.75
N PHE A 135 5.46 3.82 -5.51
CA PHE A 135 4.42 4.09 -4.52
C PHE A 135 5.00 5.04 -3.48
N GLU A 136 5.16 6.31 -3.85
CA GLU A 136 5.98 7.26 -3.11
C GLU A 136 5.53 8.70 -3.29
N ALA A 137 5.88 9.54 -2.32
CA ALA A 137 5.80 10.99 -2.42
C ALA A 137 7.14 11.52 -2.94
N ASP A 138 7.15 12.13 -4.11
CA ASP A 138 8.35 12.54 -4.84
C ASP A 138 8.62 14.02 -4.65
N TYR A 139 9.80 14.37 -4.13
CA TYR A 139 10.32 15.73 -3.98
C TYR A 139 11.46 16.03 -4.97
N THR A 140 11.71 15.16 -5.94
CA THR A 140 12.86 15.33 -6.88
C THR A 140 12.71 16.54 -7.78
N GLY A 141 11.51 17.09 -7.95
CA GLY A 141 11.26 18.35 -8.66
C GLY A 141 11.78 19.60 -7.96
N GLY A 142 12.27 19.48 -6.70
CA GLY A 142 12.74 20.60 -5.91
C GLY A 142 11.64 21.43 -5.23
N GLU A 143 10.38 20.97 -5.35
CA GLU A 143 9.24 21.61 -4.71
C GLU A 143 9.21 21.33 -3.20
N THR A 144 8.58 22.21 -2.44
CA THR A 144 8.37 22.03 -0.99
C THR A 144 7.24 21.07 -0.67
N THR A 145 6.42 20.74 -1.66
CA THR A 145 5.29 19.81 -1.58
C THR A 145 5.48 18.67 -2.57
N PRO A 146 5.20 17.44 -2.20
CA PRO A 146 5.48 16.30 -3.07
C PRO A 146 4.39 16.09 -4.14
N GLU A 147 4.81 15.55 -5.28
CA GLU A 147 3.91 14.85 -6.17
C GLU A 147 3.90 13.36 -5.80
N VAL A 148 2.72 12.80 -5.59
CA VAL A 148 2.59 11.37 -5.32
C VAL A 148 2.54 10.60 -6.63
N HIS A 149 3.36 9.56 -6.74
CA HIS A 149 3.41 8.66 -7.89
C HIS A 149 3.02 7.24 -7.48
N VAL A 150 2.06 6.69 -8.22
CA VAL A 150 1.71 5.26 -8.17
C VAL A 150 1.86 4.69 -9.56
N VAL A 151 2.77 3.72 -9.71
CA VAL A 151 3.03 3.03 -10.98
C VAL A 151 3.00 1.53 -10.73
N ILE A 152 2.10 0.86 -11.43
CA ILE A 152 1.87 -0.59 -11.33
C ILE A 152 2.10 -1.20 -12.71
N ASP A 153 3.04 -2.12 -12.80
CA ASP A 153 3.24 -2.96 -13.98
C ASP A 153 2.23 -4.12 -13.93
N CYS A 154 1.45 -4.29 -14.97
CA CYS A 154 0.33 -5.22 -15.05
C CYS A 154 0.55 -6.23 -16.17
N LEU A 155 0.49 -7.50 -15.85
CA LEU A 155 0.54 -8.61 -16.79
C LEU A 155 -0.78 -9.37 -16.71
N VAL A 156 -1.49 -9.46 -17.83
CA VAL A 156 -2.74 -10.22 -17.96
C VAL A 156 -2.44 -11.51 -18.69
N GLU A 157 -2.73 -12.63 -18.04
CA GLU A 157 -2.52 -13.96 -18.60
C GLU A 157 -3.84 -14.72 -18.70
N LYS A 158 -4.02 -15.44 -19.79
CA LYS A 158 -5.04 -16.48 -19.90
C LYS A 158 -4.54 -17.72 -19.20
N ARG A 159 -5.33 -18.27 -18.28
CA ARG A 159 -4.91 -19.43 -17.49
C ARG A 159 -4.73 -20.68 -18.36
N GLU A 160 -5.67 -20.92 -19.27
CA GLU A 160 -5.55 -22.00 -20.25
C GLU A 160 -4.45 -21.67 -21.25
N GLY A 161 -3.44 -22.53 -21.35
CA GLY A 161 -2.29 -22.35 -22.25
C GLY A 161 -1.24 -21.38 -21.73
N ARG A 162 -1.45 -20.65 -20.61
CA ARG A 162 -0.52 -19.65 -20.04
C ARG A 162 -0.11 -18.59 -21.05
N GLU A 163 -1.06 -18.13 -21.82
CA GLU A 163 -0.83 -17.11 -22.86
C GLU A 163 -0.87 -15.71 -22.23
N VAL A 164 0.16 -14.91 -22.52
CA VAL A 164 0.18 -13.49 -22.15
C VAL A 164 -0.76 -12.74 -23.09
N VAL A 165 -1.81 -12.15 -22.51
CA VAL A 165 -2.83 -11.40 -23.26
C VAL A 165 -2.44 -9.94 -23.39
N ALA A 166 -1.87 -9.35 -22.35
CA ALA A 166 -1.42 -7.97 -22.33
C ALA A 166 -0.37 -7.72 -21.26
N ASN A 167 0.49 -6.73 -21.53
CA ASN A 167 1.40 -6.14 -20.56
C ASN A 167 1.31 -4.61 -20.69
N PHE A 168 1.10 -3.89 -19.59
CA PHE A 168 0.96 -2.44 -19.60
C PHE A 168 1.27 -1.83 -18.22
N LEU A 169 1.56 -0.53 -18.21
CA LEU A 169 1.67 0.25 -16.99
C LEU A 169 0.32 0.92 -16.67
N ALA A 170 -0.09 0.80 -15.42
CA ALA A 170 -1.16 1.57 -14.82
C ALA A 170 -0.53 2.64 -13.93
N THR A 171 -0.84 3.90 -14.19
CA THR A 171 -0.20 5.04 -13.54
C THR A 171 -1.23 5.99 -12.96
N GLY A 172 -0.89 6.59 -11.83
CA GLY A 172 -1.64 7.68 -11.24
C GLY A 172 -0.69 8.64 -10.54
N THR A 173 -0.98 9.92 -10.65
CA THR A 173 -0.23 10.98 -9.99
C THR A 173 -1.17 11.96 -9.32
N ALA A 174 -0.73 12.57 -8.21
CA ALA A 174 -1.48 13.61 -7.54
C ALA A 174 -0.54 14.55 -6.79
N GLN A 175 -0.70 15.85 -7.00
CA GLN A 175 0.06 16.87 -6.29
C GLN A 175 -0.50 17.09 -4.90
N ALA A 176 0.31 16.97 -3.86
CA ALA A 176 -0.04 17.42 -2.52
C ALA A 176 0.07 18.95 -2.45
N THR A 177 -0.94 19.63 -1.91
CA THR A 177 -0.95 21.08 -1.81
C THR A 177 -0.24 21.62 -0.57
N ALA A 178 0.20 20.74 0.34
CA ALA A 178 0.98 21.07 1.52
C ALA A 178 1.79 19.87 2.02
N ASN A 179 2.93 20.13 2.65
CA ASN A 179 3.79 19.07 3.22
C ASN A 179 3.31 18.70 4.63
N ARG A 180 2.15 18.04 4.71
CA ARG A 180 1.58 17.47 5.96
C ARG A 180 0.74 16.25 5.64
N MET A 181 0.74 15.26 6.52
CA MET A 181 0.09 13.97 6.28
C MET A 181 -1.41 14.06 5.96
N SER A 182 -2.12 15.03 6.54
CA SER A 182 -3.55 15.28 6.24
C SER A 182 -3.82 15.71 4.79
N VAL A 183 -2.79 16.01 4.02
CA VAL A 183 -2.86 16.39 2.59
C VAL A 183 -2.12 15.37 1.72
N VAL A 184 -0.98 14.86 2.19
CA VAL A 184 -0.19 13.85 1.48
C VAL A 184 -0.95 12.52 1.37
N VAL A 185 -1.65 12.07 2.43
CA VAL A 185 -2.44 10.82 2.38
C VAL A 185 -3.59 10.91 1.38
N PRO A 186 -4.41 11.96 1.33
CA PRO A 186 -5.38 12.15 0.25
C PRO A 186 -4.76 12.16 -1.16
N ALA A 187 -3.55 12.70 -1.34
CA ALA A 187 -2.86 12.64 -2.62
C ALA A 187 -2.45 11.19 -2.98
N PHE A 188 -1.97 10.38 -2.01
CA PHE A 188 -1.77 8.95 -2.21
C PHE A 188 -3.07 8.24 -2.62
N GLU A 189 -4.18 8.57 -1.96
CA GLU A 189 -5.48 7.99 -2.28
C GLU A 189 -5.93 8.32 -3.70
N ALA A 190 -5.81 9.59 -4.10
CA ALA A 190 -6.14 10.04 -5.45
C ALA A 190 -5.27 9.38 -6.52
N ALA A 191 -3.93 9.36 -6.33
CA ALA A 191 -3.01 8.71 -7.26
C ALA A 191 -3.25 7.20 -7.35
N THR A 192 -3.51 6.53 -6.21
CA THR A 192 -3.82 5.10 -6.18
C THR A 192 -5.11 4.80 -6.94
N ASN A 193 -6.16 5.57 -6.70
CA ASN A 193 -7.43 5.39 -7.41
C ASN A 193 -7.26 5.58 -8.92
N ALA A 194 -6.54 6.61 -9.37
CA ALA A 194 -6.26 6.82 -10.78
C ALA A 194 -5.49 5.65 -11.43
N ALA A 195 -4.48 5.12 -10.75
CA ALA A 195 -3.75 3.95 -11.22
C ALA A 195 -4.65 2.71 -11.31
N LEU A 196 -5.48 2.46 -10.29
CA LEU A 196 -6.40 1.31 -10.27
C LEU A 196 -7.52 1.45 -11.31
N ASP A 197 -7.99 2.66 -11.60
CA ASP A 197 -8.96 2.92 -12.67
C ASP A 197 -8.36 2.57 -14.03
N SER A 198 -7.14 3.04 -14.29
CA SER A 198 -6.38 2.70 -15.51
C SER A 198 -6.14 1.18 -15.61
N MET A 199 -5.77 0.53 -14.52
CA MET A 199 -5.57 -0.92 -14.46
C MET A 199 -6.86 -1.66 -14.81
N ALA A 200 -7.98 -1.31 -14.18
CA ALA A 200 -9.26 -1.98 -14.38
C ALA A 200 -9.75 -1.84 -15.85
N ALA A 201 -9.67 -0.65 -16.41
CA ALA A 201 -10.08 -0.38 -17.79
C ALA A 201 -9.23 -1.17 -18.80
N LYS A 202 -7.91 -1.09 -18.70
CA LYS A 202 -6.99 -1.79 -19.62
C LYS A 202 -7.07 -3.31 -19.48
N THR A 203 -7.26 -3.84 -18.26
CA THR A 203 -7.44 -5.28 -18.04
C THR A 203 -8.72 -5.77 -18.72
N ALA A 204 -9.83 -5.05 -18.54
CA ALA A 204 -11.10 -5.41 -19.17
C ALA A 204 -11.04 -5.36 -20.69
N GLU A 205 -10.40 -4.33 -21.25
CA GLU A 205 -10.17 -4.18 -22.68
C GLU A 205 -9.34 -5.35 -23.24
N ALA A 206 -8.21 -5.68 -22.60
CA ALA A 206 -7.33 -6.76 -23.02
C ALA A 206 -8.07 -8.11 -23.06
N VAL A 207 -8.86 -8.40 -22.04
CA VAL A 207 -9.62 -9.66 -21.97
C VAL A 207 -10.74 -9.70 -23.00
N ARG A 208 -11.48 -8.60 -23.25
CA ARG A 208 -12.47 -8.54 -24.33
C ARG A 208 -11.85 -8.81 -25.70
N ASN A 209 -10.71 -8.22 -25.99
CA ASN A 209 -9.99 -8.44 -27.24
C ASN A 209 -9.54 -9.91 -27.41
N SER A 210 -9.07 -10.53 -26.31
CA SER A 210 -8.70 -11.95 -26.31
C SER A 210 -9.90 -12.86 -26.59
N LEU A 211 -11.07 -12.57 -25.98
CA LEU A 211 -12.29 -13.32 -26.19
C LEU A 211 -12.84 -13.17 -27.62
N ALA A 212 -12.79 -11.94 -28.18
CA ALA A 212 -13.21 -11.69 -29.56
C ALA A 212 -12.33 -12.44 -30.57
N HIS A 213 -11.02 -12.51 -30.37
CA HIS A 213 -10.11 -13.28 -31.21
C HIS A 213 -10.44 -14.78 -31.21
N LYS A 214 -10.78 -15.34 -30.04
CA LYS A 214 -11.16 -16.75 -29.91
C LYS A 214 -12.51 -17.07 -30.61
N ALA A 215 -13.43 -16.11 -30.64
CA ALA A 215 -14.73 -16.30 -31.32
C ALA A 215 -14.64 -16.21 -32.86
N ALA A 216 -13.55 -15.66 -33.38
CA ALA A 216 -13.30 -15.50 -34.82
C ALA A 216 -12.51 -16.67 -35.46
N GLN A 217 -12.03 -17.60 -34.66
CA GLN A 217 -11.31 -18.83 -35.07
C GLN A 217 -12.24 -20.04 -35.08
#